data_9738558173e64cadf05c1b998993000b
#
_entry.id   9738558173e64cadf05c1b998993000b
#
_cell.length_a   1.000
_cell.length_b   1.000
_cell.length_c   1.000
_cell.angle_alpha   90.00
_cell.angle_beta   90.00
_cell.angle_gamma   90.00
#
_symmetry.space_group_name_H-M   'P 1'
#
loop_
_entity.id
_entity.type
_entity.pdbx_description
1 polymer ?
#
loop_
_entity_poly.entity_id
_entity_poly.type
_entity_poly.pdbx_seq_one_letter_code
_entity_poly.pdbx_strand_id
1 'polypeptide(L)'
;RSGAGECPGAGNLLAEMAGALASGLYQVLTPTTLGLMLVGIALGFAVGILPGLGGPTTLALMLPFIFTMQPVEAFAFLLGMAAVTATTGDITSILFGVPGETTTASTIMDGHPMAKKGEAGRALGAALMSSLVGAVFGALALALAIPVVRPLVLAFGSPEYFMLAVLGITFVASLSGESLWKGLIVAGLGLMLATIGLDPISGTPRYTFGQLFLWDGIGLVPITIGFFA
;
A
#
# COMPACT_ATOMS: atom_id res chain seq x y z
N ARG A 1 -21.08 35.45 -17.98
CA ARG A 1 -21.86 34.48 -18.78
C ARG A 1 -21.02 33.22 -18.80
N SER A 2 -21.26 32.32 -17.83
CA SER A 2 -22.17 31.22 -17.99
C SER A 2 -21.60 30.15 -18.95
N GLY A 3 -20.72 29.29 -18.44
CA GLY A 3 -20.51 27.95 -18.93
C GLY A 3 -21.04 27.01 -17.84
N ALA A 4 -22.35 26.70 -17.94
CA ALA A 4 -22.93 25.60 -17.17
C ALA A 4 -22.22 24.32 -17.63
N GLY A 5 -21.44 23.72 -16.73
CA GLY A 5 -20.87 22.40 -16.92
C GLY A 5 -22.00 21.39 -17.03
N GLU A 6 -22.30 20.96 -18.27
CA GLU A 6 -23.11 19.78 -18.49
C GLU A 6 -22.46 18.60 -17.76
N CYS A 7 -23.17 18.01 -16.84
CA CYS A 7 -22.78 16.73 -16.26
C CYS A 7 -22.61 15.76 -17.42
N PRO A 8 -21.43 15.19 -17.67
CA PRO A 8 -21.25 14.23 -18.74
C PRO A 8 -22.18 13.05 -18.51
N GLY A 9 -23.05 12.76 -19.47
CA GLY A 9 -23.95 11.63 -19.41
C GLY A 9 -23.16 10.35 -19.18
N ALA A 10 -23.73 9.36 -18.48
CA ALA A 10 -23.07 8.10 -18.10
C ALA A 10 -22.36 7.41 -19.29
N GLY A 11 -22.86 7.59 -20.52
CA GLY A 11 -22.22 7.09 -21.74
C GLY A 11 -20.89 7.75 -22.08
N ASN A 12 -20.78 9.07 -21.87
CA ASN A 12 -19.55 9.81 -22.11
C ASN A 12 -18.49 9.44 -21.06
N LEU A 13 -18.90 9.23 -19.81
CA LEU A 13 -18.03 8.81 -18.73
C LEU A 13 -17.40 7.42 -18.99
N LEU A 14 -18.19 6.49 -19.47
CA LEU A 14 -17.72 5.14 -19.84
C LEU A 14 -16.76 5.17 -21.04
N ALA A 15 -17.04 6.01 -22.04
CA ALA A 15 -16.17 6.19 -23.20
C ALA A 15 -14.82 6.83 -22.81
N GLU A 16 -14.82 7.86 -21.96
CA GLU A 16 -13.60 8.47 -21.41
C GLU A 16 -12.78 7.47 -20.59
N MET A 17 -13.45 6.66 -19.79
CA MET A 17 -12.78 5.61 -19.01
C MET A 17 -12.16 4.54 -19.88
N ALA A 18 -12.89 4.06 -20.90
CA ALA A 18 -12.36 3.08 -21.84
C ALA A 18 -11.13 3.64 -22.58
N GLY A 19 -11.19 4.90 -23.00
CA GLY A 19 -10.06 5.61 -23.60
C GLY A 19 -8.87 5.76 -22.65
N ALA A 20 -9.11 6.12 -21.40
CA ALA A 20 -8.07 6.23 -20.38
C ALA A 20 -7.43 4.87 -20.05
N LEU A 21 -8.23 3.81 -19.93
CA LEU A 21 -7.73 2.45 -19.74
C LEU A 21 -6.89 1.96 -20.92
N ALA A 22 -7.36 2.19 -22.14
CA ALA A 22 -6.63 1.81 -23.34
C ALA A 22 -5.30 2.57 -23.47
N SER A 23 -5.30 3.88 -23.24
CA SER A 23 -4.08 4.69 -23.26
C SER A 23 -3.10 4.31 -22.15
N GLY A 24 -3.59 4.04 -20.94
CA GLY A 24 -2.78 3.56 -19.83
C GLY A 24 -2.14 2.20 -20.13
N LEU A 25 -2.91 1.27 -20.68
CA LEU A 25 -2.40 -0.04 -21.07
C LEU A 25 -1.32 0.08 -22.16
N TYR A 26 -1.54 0.94 -23.16
CA TYR A 26 -0.54 1.20 -24.19
C TYR A 26 0.76 1.77 -23.61
N GLN A 27 0.68 2.70 -22.65
CA GLN A 27 1.84 3.30 -22.01
C GLN A 27 2.63 2.29 -21.16
N VAL A 28 1.93 1.39 -20.47
CA VAL A 28 2.58 0.30 -19.69
C VAL A 28 3.29 -0.70 -20.62
N LEU A 29 2.74 -0.96 -21.80
CA LEU A 29 3.31 -1.89 -22.78
C LEU A 29 4.48 -1.29 -23.60
N THR A 30 4.81 0.00 -23.40
CA THR A 30 6.03 0.55 -24.04
C THR A 30 7.28 -0.17 -23.53
N PRO A 31 8.30 -0.40 -24.38
CA PRO A 31 9.47 -1.20 -24.01
C PRO A 31 10.22 -0.67 -22.77
N THR A 32 10.29 0.65 -22.63
CA THR A 32 10.91 1.31 -21.48
C THR A 32 10.16 1.05 -20.18
N THR A 33 8.85 1.29 -20.18
CA THR A 33 8.01 1.10 -18.99
C THR A 33 7.94 -0.37 -18.59
N LEU A 34 7.80 -1.26 -19.58
CA LEU A 34 7.77 -2.70 -19.37
C LEU A 34 9.12 -3.20 -18.84
N GLY A 35 10.24 -2.69 -19.37
CA GLY A 35 11.57 -3.01 -18.86
C GLY A 35 11.77 -2.58 -17.40
N LEU A 36 11.36 -1.35 -17.04
CA LEU A 36 11.42 -0.86 -15.67
C LEU A 36 10.48 -1.65 -14.73
N MET A 37 9.30 -2.00 -15.20
CA MET A 37 8.38 -2.87 -14.46
C MET A 37 9.00 -4.24 -14.17
N LEU A 38 9.66 -4.87 -15.15
CA LEU A 38 10.35 -6.15 -14.96
C LEU A 38 11.53 -6.03 -13.97
N VAL A 39 12.27 -4.92 -14.01
CA VAL A 39 13.31 -4.64 -13.01
C VAL A 39 12.69 -4.49 -11.62
N GLY A 40 11.57 -3.77 -11.50
CA GLY A 40 10.82 -3.65 -10.25
C GLY A 40 10.36 -5.02 -9.72
N ILE A 41 9.84 -5.88 -10.60
CA ILE A 41 9.44 -7.26 -10.28
C ILE A 41 10.64 -8.07 -9.76
N ALA A 42 11.79 -8.00 -10.42
CA ALA A 42 12.99 -8.73 -10.00
C ALA A 42 13.50 -8.25 -8.63
N LEU A 43 13.52 -6.96 -8.41
CA LEU A 43 13.90 -6.37 -7.10
C LEU A 43 12.87 -6.73 -6.02
N GLY A 44 11.57 -6.64 -6.34
CA GLY A 44 10.49 -7.02 -5.42
C GLY A 44 10.57 -8.49 -5.02
N PHE A 45 10.92 -9.37 -5.96
CA PHE A 45 11.15 -10.78 -5.68
C PHE A 45 12.33 -10.99 -4.73
N ALA A 46 13.46 -10.33 -5.00
CA ALA A 46 14.65 -10.45 -4.16
C ALA A 46 14.42 -9.95 -2.73
N VAL A 47 13.74 -8.81 -2.58
CA VAL A 47 13.44 -8.22 -1.28
C VAL A 47 12.31 -8.96 -0.56
N GLY A 48 11.28 -9.40 -1.28
CA GLY A 48 10.12 -10.09 -0.71
C GLY A 48 10.43 -11.45 -0.10
N ILE A 49 11.55 -12.09 -0.48
CA ILE A 49 12.06 -13.30 0.17
C ILE A 49 12.65 -12.98 1.56
N LEU A 50 13.03 -11.72 1.82
CA LEU A 50 13.60 -11.36 3.11
C LEU A 50 12.48 -11.12 4.13
N PRO A 51 12.35 -11.97 5.17
CA PRO A 51 11.28 -11.82 6.14
C PRO A 51 11.38 -10.48 6.88
N GLY A 52 10.24 -9.81 7.05
CA GLY A 52 10.15 -8.53 7.75
C GLY A 52 10.36 -7.28 6.87
N LEU A 53 10.80 -7.43 5.63
CA LEU A 53 10.84 -6.32 4.67
C LEU A 53 9.56 -6.31 3.83
N GLY A 54 8.46 -5.87 4.42
CA GLY A 54 7.17 -5.79 3.72
C GLY A 54 7.14 -4.75 2.59
N GLY A 55 6.04 -4.76 1.82
CA GLY A 55 5.81 -3.87 0.69
C GLY A 55 6.07 -2.39 0.98
N PRO A 56 5.52 -1.80 2.06
CA PRO A 56 5.74 -0.39 2.37
C PRO A 56 7.21 -0.02 2.59
N THR A 57 7.98 -0.87 3.26
CA THR A 57 9.41 -0.66 3.49
C THR A 57 10.20 -0.72 2.18
N THR A 58 9.86 -1.69 1.33
CA THR A 58 10.48 -1.86 0.01
C THR A 58 10.19 -0.67 -0.90
N LEU A 59 8.95 -0.18 -0.91
CA LEU A 59 8.57 1.03 -1.64
C LEU A 59 9.36 2.25 -1.16
N ALA A 60 9.44 2.45 0.16
CA ALA A 60 10.18 3.57 0.74
C ALA A 60 11.67 3.55 0.39
N LEU A 61 12.28 2.36 0.35
CA LEU A 61 13.69 2.19 -0.03
C LEU A 61 13.94 2.58 -1.50
N MET A 62 12.95 2.42 -2.37
CA MET A 62 13.07 2.71 -3.80
C MET A 62 12.67 4.14 -4.17
N LEU A 63 12.09 4.92 -3.25
CA LEU A 63 11.72 6.32 -3.53
C LEU A 63 12.85 7.16 -4.14
N PRO A 64 14.11 7.10 -3.67
CA PRO A 64 15.19 7.91 -4.26
C PRO A 64 15.43 7.62 -5.74
N PHE A 65 15.14 6.41 -6.20
CA PHE A 65 15.42 6.01 -7.59
C PHE A 65 14.36 6.49 -8.57
N ILE A 66 13.14 6.77 -8.12
CA ILE A 66 12.04 7.17 -9.00
C ILE A 66 12.02 8.66 -9.35
N PHE A 67 12.79 9.52 -8.66
CA PHE A 67 12.77 10.96 -8.89
C PHE A 67 13.21 11.36 -10.30
N THR A 68 13.98 10.51 -10.98
CA THR A 68 14.44 10.74 -12.35
C THR A 68 13.57 10.07 -13.41
N MET A 69 12.57 9.29 -13.01
CA MET A 69 11.69 8.54 -13.90
C MET A 69 10.47 9.36 -14.31
N GLN A 70 9.91 9.05 -15.49
CA GLN A 70 8.60 9.58 -15.86
C GLN A 70 7.51 9.00 -14.92
N PRO A 71 6.42 9.73 -14.62
CA PRO A 71 5.42 9.27 -13.65
C PRO A 71 4.85 7.87 -13.95
N VAL A 72 4.58 7.56 -15.22
CA VAL A 72 4.05 6.23 -15.62
C VAL A 72 5.08 5.13 -15.40
N GLU A 73 6.34 5.40 -15.70
CA GLU A 73 7.46 4.48 -15.48
C GLU A 73 7.67 4.21 -14.00
N ALA A 74 7.65 5.28 -13.18
CA ALA A 74 7.77 5.18 -11.73
C ALA A 74 6.63 4.36 -11.13
N PHE A 75 5.40 4.59 -11.56
CA PHE A 75 4.25 3.79 -11.10
C PHE A 75 4.37 2.33 -11.53
N ALA A 76 4.73 2.04 -12.77
CA ALA A 76 4.89 0.68 -13.25
C ALA A 76 5.99 -0.07 -12.48
N PHE A 77 7.12 0.58 -12.22
CA PHE A 77 8.23 0.06 -11.44
C PHE A 77 7.80 -0.26 -9.99
N LEU A 78 7.19 0.71 -9.29
CA LEU A 78 6.79 0.57 -7.90
C LEU A 78 5.65 -0.44 -7.72
N LEU A 79 4.64 -0.40 -8.59
CA LEU A 79 3.50 -1.33 -8.50
C LEU A 79 3.92 -2.76 -8.83
N GLY A 80 4.79 -2.94 -9.85
CA GLY A 80 5.35 -4.25 -10.17
C GLY A 80 6.14 -4.83 -9.00
N MET A 81 6.96 -4.00 -8.36
CA MET A 81 7.72 -4.39 -7.18
C MET A 81 6.82 -4.73 -5.99
N ALA A 82 5.85 -3.88 -5.67
CA ALA A 82 4.92 -4.08 -4.55
C ALA A 82 4.08 -5.35 -4.72
N ALA A 83 3.56 -5.59 -5.92
CA ALA A 83 2.76 -6.78 -6.22
C ALA A 83 3.54 -8.06 -5.98
N VAL A 84 4.81 -8.11 -6.41
CA VAL A 84 5.66 -9.29 -6.25
C VAL A 84 6.14 -9.43 -4.81
N THR A 85 6.46 -8.35 -4.12
CA THR A 85 6.83 -8.41 -2.69
C THR A 85 5.71 -9.04 -1.86
N ALA A 86 4.45 -8.65 -2.12
CA ALA A 86 3.30 -9.21 -1.43
C ALA A 86 3.12 -10.71 -1.68
N THR A 87 3.33 -11.19 -2.91
CA THR A 87 3.19 -12.61 -3.25
C THR A 87 4.38 -13.47 -2.82
N THR A 88 5.60 -12.91 -2.83
CA THR A 88 6.81 -13.64 -2.40
C THR A 88 6.87 -13.83 -0.89
N GLY A 89 6.18 -13.00 -0.11
CA GLY A 89 6.02 -13.19 1.33
C GLY A 89 5.35 -14.53 1.70
N ASP A 90 4.54 -15.11 0.82
CA ASP A 90 3.96 -16.45 1.00
C ASP A 90 5.01 -17.56 0.98
N ILE A 91 6.11 -17.36 0.25
CA ILE A 91 7.19 -18.36 0.18
C ILE A 91 7.80 -18.56 1.56
N THR A 92 8.16 -17.47 2.24
CA THR A 92 8.75 -17.54 3.58
C THR A 92 7.74 -18.00 4.62
N SER A 93 6.48 -17.60 4.49
CA SER A 93 5.39 -18.02 5.37
C SER A 93 5.15 -19.54 5.30
N ILE A 94 5.11 -20.10 4.09
CA ILE A 94 4.85 -21.52 3.85
C ILE A 94 6.06 -22.37 4.19
N LEU A 95 7.26 -22.00 3.70
CA LEU A 95 8.44 -22.84 3.86
C LEU A 95 9.06 -22.74 5.25
N PHE A 96 9.17 -21.53 5.79
CA PHE A 96 9.89 -21.30 7.05
C PHE A 96 8.96 -21.05 8.25
N GLY A 97 7.66 -20.83 8.02
CA GLY A 97 6.73 -20.47 9.10
C GLY A 97 6.97 -19.07 9.68
N VAL A 98 7.66 -18.20 8.93
CA VAL A 98 7.93 -16.81 9.30
C VAL A 98 7.22 -15.90 8.30
N PRO A 99 6.37 -14.97 8.75
CA PRO A 99 5.64 -14.09 7.84
C PRO A 99 6.62 -13.18 7.10
N GLY A 100 6.59 -13.22 5.76
CA GLY A 100 7.36 -12.29 4.93
C GLY A 100 6.76 -10.89 4.98
N GLU A 101 5.44 -10.83 5.06
CA GLU A 101 4.66 -9.60 5.20
C GLU A 101 3.50 -9.83 6.18
N THR A 102 2.91 -8.75 6.72
CA THR A 102 1.78 -8.84 7.67
C THR A 102 0.58 -9.59 7.10
N THR A 103 0.32 -9.42 5.80
CA THR A 103 -0.79 -10.09 5.09
C THR A 103 -0.58 -11.59 4.94
N THR A 104 0.67 -12.04 4.83
CA THR A 104 1.02 -13.46 4.64
C THR A 104 1.08 -14.25 5.95
N ALA A 105 0.85 -13.61 7.10
CA ALA A 105 0.79 -14.28 8.39
C ALA A 105 -0.33 -15.33 8.47
N SER A 106 -1.46 -15.09 7.80
CA SER A 106 -2.57 -16.05 7.71
C SER A 106 -2.19 -17.33 6.96
N THR A 107 -1.33 -17.21 5.96
CA THR A 107 -0.88 -18.34 5.12
C THR A 107 -0.02 -19.34 5.91
N ILE A 108 0.57 -18.93 7.04
CA ILE A 108 1.35 -19.80 7.91
C ILE A 108 0.48 -20.91 8.51
N MET A 109 -0.75 -20.57 8.91
CA MET A 109 -1.62 -21.49 9.67
C MET A 109 -1.92 -22.78 8.90
N ASP A 110 -2.12 -22.68 7.60
CA ASP A 110 -2.44 -23.83 6.74
C ASP A 110 -1.25 -24.26 5.88
N GLY A 111 -0.49 -23.30 5.33
CA GLY A 111 0.58 -23.57 4.38
C GLY A 111 1.81 -24.19 5.01
N HIS A 112 2.23 -23.73 6.19
CA HIS A 112 3.41 -24.30 6.87
C HIS A 112 3.21 -25.76 7.33
N PRO A 113 2.07 -26.17 7.92
CA PRO A 113 1.78 -27.57 8.20
C PRO A 113 1.77 -28.45 6.94
N MET A 114 1.29 -27.95 5.80
CA MET A 114 1.36 -28.67 4.52
C MET A 114 2.81 -28.86 4.07
N ALA A 115 3.63 -27.81 4.19
CA ALA A 115 5.06 -27.87 3.85
C ALA A 115 5.80 -28.93 4.70
N LYS A 116 5.50 -29.01 6.00
CA LYS A 116 6.05 -30.04 6.91
C LYS A 116 5.65 -31.46 6.51
N LYS A 117 4.51 -31.65 5.84
CA LYS A 117 4.07 -32.93 5.31
C LYS A 117 4.68 -33.26 3.93
N GLY A 118 5.55 -32.41 3.41
CA GLY A 118 6.15 -32.58 2.07
C GLY A 118 5.31 -32.02 0.92
N GLU A 119 4.18 -31.36 1.20
CA GLU A 119 3.26 -30.78 0.22
C GLU A 119 3.51 -29.29 -0.04
N ALA A 120 4.74 -28.80 0.14
CA ALA A 120 5.08 -27.38 0.00
C ALA A 120 4.71 -26.81 -1.39
N GLY A 121 4.97 -27.58 -2.46
CA GLY A 121 4.63 -27.17 -3.83
C GLY A 121 3.12 -27.00 -4.04
N ARG A 122 2.29 -27.82 -3.39
CA ARG A 122 0.83 -27.69 -3.43
C ARG A 122 0.35 -26.45 -2.70
N ALA A 123 0.92 -26.18 -1.52
CA ALA A 123 0.60 -24.99 -0.74
C ALA A 123 0.98 -23.70 -1.49
N LEU A 124 2.20 -23.63 -2.03
CA LEU A 124 2.67 -22.50 -2.85
C LEU A 124 1.83 -22.32 -4.12
N GLY A 125 1.51 -23.41 -4.82
CA GLY A 125 0.66 -23.37 -6.00
C GLY A 125 -0.73 -22.83 -5.69
N ALA A 126 -1.34 -23.24 -4.57
CA ALA A 126 -2.64 -22.74 -4.13
C ALA A 126 -2.59 -21.23 -3.79
N ALA A 127 -1.55 -20.79 -3.06
CA ALA A 127 -1.35 -19.38 -2.71
C ALA A 127 -1.19 -18.51 -3.97
N LEU A 128 -0.33 -18.91 -4.93
CA LEU A 128 -0.11 -18.17 -6.16
C LEU A 128 -1.35 -18.12 -7.05
N MET A 129 -2.07 -19.22 -7.17
CA MET A 129 -3.31 -19.26 -7.98
C MET A 129 -4.42 -18.43 -7.36
N SER A 130 -4.56 -18.45 -6.03
CA SER A 130 -5.53 -17.59 -5.35
C SER A 130 -5.17 -16.11 -5.49
N SER A 131 -3.89 -15.75 -5.42
CA SER A 131 -3.40 -14.39 -5.66
C SER A 131 -3.66 -13.93 -7.09
N LEU A 132 -3.46 -14.80 -8.09
CA LEU A 132 -3.75 -14.48 -9.49
C LEU A 132 -5.25 -14.21 -9.70
N VAL A 133 -6.10 -15.09 -9.19
CA VAL A 133 -7.56 -14.91 -9.27
C VAL A 133 -7.99 -13.63 -8.54
N GLY A 134 -7.46 -13.41 -7.33
CA GLY A 134 -7.70 -12.20 -6.55
C GLY A 134 -7.25 -10.93 -7.26
N ALA A 135 -6.11 -10.95 -7.93
CA ALA A 135 -5.59 -9.82 -8.71
C ALA A 135 -6.49 -9.48 -9.90
N VAL A 136 -6.96 -10.48 -10.66
CA VAL A 136 -7.86 -10.26 -11.79
C VAL A 136 -9.20 -9.69 -11.32
N PHE A 137 -9.82 -10.28 -10.30
CA PHE A 137 -11.06 -9.75 -9.73
C PHE A 137 -10.88 -8.38 -9.11
N GLY A 138 -9.77 -8.15 -8.41
CA GLY A 138 -9.43 -6.86 -7.81
C GLY A 138 -9.24 -5.76 -8.85
N ALA A 139 -8.54 -6.06 -9.94
CA ALA A 139 -8.35 -5.12 -11.04
C ALA A 139 -9.69 -4.75 -11.70
N LEU A 140 -10.56 -5.74 -11.91
CA LEU A 140 -11.88 -5.52 -12.49
C LEU A 140 -12.78 -4.71 -11.54
N ALA A 141 -12.78 -5.05 -10.25
CA ALA A 141 -13.50 -4.31 -9.23
C ALA A 141 -13.01 -2.86 -9.12
N LEU A 142 -11.68 -2.64 -9.18
CA LEU A 142 -11.09 -1.30 -9.17
C LEU A 142 -11.51 -0.51 -10.39
N ALA A 143 -11.46 -1.09 -11.59
CA ALA A 143 -11.89 -0.44 -12.82
C ALA A 143 -13.36 0.02 -12.76
N LEU A 144 -14.23 -0.82 -12.17
CA LEU A 144 -15.65 -0.48 -11.99
C LEU A 144 -15.88 0.54 -10.85
N ALA A 145 -15.02 0.53 -9.84
CA ALA A 145 -15.13 1.43 -8.68
C ALA A 145 -14.64 2.85 -8.97
N ILE A 146 -13.66 3.04 -9.85
CA ILE A 146 -13.06 4.35 -10.15
C ILE A 146 -14.10 5.45 -10.45
N PRO A 147 -15.11 5.25 -11.32
CA PRO A 147 -16.09 6.31 -11.63
C PRO A 147 -16.94 6.73 -10.42
N VAL A 148 -17.16 5.82 -9.48
CA VAL A 148 -17.94 6.08 -8.27
C VAL A 148 -17.05 6.67 -7.17
N VAL A 149 -15.87 6.14 -7.00
CA VAL A 149 -14.94 6.53 -5.92
C VAL A 149 -14.29 7.88 -6.20
N ARG A 150 -13.94 8.16 -7.46
CA ARG A 150 -13.30 9.42 -7.84
C ARG A 150 -14.08 10.67 -7.41
N PRO A 151 -15.37 10.85 -7.76
CA PRO A 151 -16.14 12.02 -7.31
C PRO A 151 -16.31 12.04 -5.79
N LEU A 152 -16.46 10.87 -5.15
CA LEU A 152 -16.58 10.75 -3.72
C LEU A 152 -15.32 11.25 -3.00
N VAL A 153 -14.14 10.78 -3.43
CA VAL A 153 -12.85 11.19 -2.83
C VAL A 153 -12.57 12.67 -3.06
N LEU A 154 -12.92 13.21 -4.23
CA LEU A 154 -12.75 14.64 -4.53
C LEU A 154 -13.73 15.55 -3.74
N ALA A 155 -14.83 14.98 -3.24
CA ALA A 155 -15.76 15.70 -2.36
C ALA A 155 -15.28 15.77 -0.91
N PHE A 156 -14.26 14.97 -0.53
CA PHE A 156 -13.70 14.98 0.82
C PHE A 156 -12.87 16.24 1.04
N GLY A 157 -13.30 17.05 2.01
CA GLY A 157 -12.55 18.20 2.49
C GLY A 157 -11.88 17.93 3.84
N SER A 158 -11.31 18.98 4.42
CA SER A 158 -10.64 18.90 5.73
C SER A 158 -11.56 18.37 6.86
N PRO A 159 -12.86 18.70 6.91
CA PRO A 159 -13.76 18.15 7.94
C PRO A 159 -13.95 16.63 7.84
N GLU A 160 -14.06 16.10 6.62
CA GLU A 160 -14.24 14.67 6.38
C GLU A 160 -12.98 13.88 6.77
N TYR A 161 -11.78 14.41 6.44
CA TYR A 161 -10.51 13.81 6.88
C TYR A 161 -10.37 13.82 8.40
N PHE A 162 -10.81 14.87 9.09
CA PHE A 162 -10.85 14.92 10.54
C PHE A 162 -11.76 13.83 11.11
N MET A 163 -12.95 13.67 10.56
CA MET A 163 -13.87 12.60 10.98
C MET A 163 -13.34 11.19 10.71
N LEU A 164 -12.63 10.99 9.60
CA LEU A 164 -11.95 9.72 9.33
C LEU A 164 -10.84 9.45 10.35
N ALA A 165 -10.10 10.46 10.75
CA ALA A 165 -9.08 10.31 11.80
C ALA A 165 -9.72 9.93 13.15
N VAL A 166 -10.82 10.58 13.54
CA VAL A 166 -11.59 10.22 14.75
C VAL A 166 -12.12 8.79 14.66
N LEU A 167 -12.66 8.40 13.49
CA LEU A 167 -13.11 7.04 13.24
C LEU A 167 -11.95 6.04 13.41
N GLY A 168 -10.78 6.33 12.84
CA GLY A 168 -9.58 5.50 12.99
C GLY A 168 -9.17 5.30 14.45
N ILE A 169 -9.18 6.37 15.25
CA ILE A 169 -8.87 6.31 16.68
C ILE A 169 -9.90 5.44 17.44
N THR A 170 -11.18 5.59 17.11
CA THR A 170 -12.22 4.77 17.75
C THR A 170 -12.09 3.28 17.41
N PHE A 171 -11.71 2.96 16.18
CA PHE A 171 -11.40 1.57 15.80
C PHE A 171 -10.21 1.01 16.57
N VAL A 172 -9.10 1.77 16.67
CA VAL A 172 -7.93 1.36 17.45
C VAL A 172 -8.30 1.14 18.90
N ALA A 173 -9.09 2.05 19.50
CA ALA A 173 -9.57 1.91 20.86
C ALA A 173 -10.45 0.66 21.03
N SER A 174 -11.32 0.36 20.07
CA SER A 174 -12.18 -0.85 20.09
C SER A 174 -11.38 -2.15 19.99
N LEU A 175 -10.29 -2.16 19.22
CA LEU A 175 -9.40 -3.31 19.05
C LEU A 175 -8.47 -3.54 20.25
N SER A 176 -8.39 -2.60 21.19
CA SER A 176 -7.48 -2.68 22.35
C SER A 176 -7.90 -3.70 23.45
N GLY A 177 -8.90 -4.54 23.19
CA GLY A 177 -9.34 -5.60 24.09
C GLY A 177 -10.09 -5.07 25.33
N GLU A 178 -9.78 -5.62 26.52
CA GLU A 178 -10.56 -5.39 27.74
C GLU A 178 -10.50 -3.96 28.31
N SER A 179 -9.57 -3.10 27.85
CA SER A 179 -9.36 -1.76 28.40
C SER A 179 -9.33 -0.66 27.36
N LEU A 180 -10.47 -0.05 27.13
CA LEU A 180 -10.65 1.10 26.23
C LEU A 180 -9.71 2.27 26.58
N TRP A 181 -9.47 2.52 27.88
CA TRP A 181 -8.59 3.59 28.32
C TRP A 181 -7.12 3.39 27.91
N LYS A 182 -6.63 2.15 27.95
CA LYS A 182 -5.28 1.84 27.47
C LYS A 182 -5.15 2.08 25.98
N GLY A 183 -6.16 1.69 25.19
CA GLY A 183 -6.20 1.96 23.75
C GLY A 183 -6.20 3.44 23.42
N LEU A 184 -6.98 4.25 24.12
CA LEU A 184 -7.00 5.71 23.94
C LEU A 184 -5.66 6.37 24.28
N ILE A 185 -5.00 5.93 25.37
CA ILE A 185 -3.68 6.45 25.74
C ILE A 185 -2.64 6.12 24.66
N VAL A 186 -2.62 4.88 24.17
CA VAL A 186 -1.69 4.46 23.11
C VAL A 186 -2.00 5.21 21.79
N ALA A 187 -3.27 5.35 21.43
CA ALA A 187 -3.68 6.14 20.27
C ALA A 187 -3.25 7.61 20.39
N GLY A 188 -3.42 8.20 21.58
CA GLY A 188 -2.96 9.57 21.86
C GLY A 188 -1.44 9.72 21.72
N LEU A 189 -0.67 8.77 22.26
CA LEU A 189 0.79 8.73 22.07
C LEU A 189 1.17 8.59 20.58
N GLY A 190 0.49 7.72 19.84
CA GLY A 190 0.70 7.57 18.41
C GLY A 190 0.43 8.87 17.64
N LEU A 191 -0.66 9.59 17.97
CA LEU A 191 -0.95 10.90 17.40
C LEU A 191 0.13 11.94 17.73
N MET A 192 0.62 11.97 18.98
CA MET A 192 1.72 12.86 19.36
C MET A 192 2.98 12.59 18.55
N LEU A 193 3.34 11.31 18.37
CA LEU A 193 4.47 10.92 17.53
C LEU A 193 4.27 11.30 16.05
N ALA A 194 3.05 11.19 15.54
CA ALA A 194 2.70 11.55 14.16
C ALA A 194 2.75 13.07 13.91
N THR A 195 2.72 13.92 14.94
CA THR A 195 2.85 15.38 14.80
C THR A 195 4.30 15.87 14.69
N ILE A 196 5.28 14.99 14.91
CA ILE A 196 6.69 15.32 14.76
C ILE A 196 7.05 15.38 13.28
N GLY A 197 7.63 16.48 12.84
CA GLY A 197 8.04 16.66 11.44
C GLY A 197 7.61 17.99 10.85
N LEU A 198 7.70 18.11 9.53
CA LEU A 198 7.20 19.27 8.79
C LEU A 198 5.69 19.14 8.60
N ASP A 199 4.99 20.21 8.92
CA ASP A 199 3.57 20.32 8.58
C ASP A 199 3.39 20.37 7.06
N PRO A 200 2.67 19.43 6.44
CA PRO A 200 2.53 19.36 4.97
C PRO A 200 1.75 20.57 4.39
N ILE A 201 1.01 21.32 5.21
CA ILE A 201 0.22 22.46 4.75
C ILE A 201 1.01 23.77 4.91
N SER A 202 1.62 23.99 6.08
CA SER A 202 2.30 25.26 6.39
C SER A 202 3.82 25.20 6.19
N GLY A 203 4.40 24.02 6.01
CA GLY A 203 5.84 23.82 5.92
C GLY A 203 6.60 24.15 7.21
N THR A 204 5.90 24.37 8.32
CA THR A 204 6.53 24.71 9.59
C THR A 204 7.01 23.46 10.31
N PRO A 205 8.23 23.45 10.87
CA PRO A 205 8.73 22.32 11.63
C PRO A 205 8.02 22.24 12.99
N ARG A 206 7.44 21.07 13.30
CA ARG A 206 6.77 20.78 14.58
C ARG A 206 7.58 19.77 15.36
N TYR A 207 7.91 20.09 16.61
CA TYR A 207 8.63 19.21 17.55
C TYR A 207 9.93 18.58 16.99
N THR A 208 10.62 19.29 16.09
CA THR A 208 11.86 18.80 15.46
C THR A 208 13.10 19.06 16.30
N PHE A 209 12.99 19.83 17.37
CA PHE A 209 14.09 20.19 18.29
C PHE A 209 15.36 20.70 17.56
N GLY A 210 15.21 21.28 16.37
CA GLY A 210 16.32 21.77 15.54
C GLY A 210 17.11 20.67 14.82
N GLN A 211 16.62 19.43 14.85
CA GLN A 211 17.30 18.30 14.21
C GLN A 211 16.72 18.07 12.79
N LEU A 212 17.58 18.13 11.78
CA LEU A 212 17.19 17.98 10.38
C LEU A 212 16.58 16.61 10.06
N PHE A 213 17.05 15.54 10.71
CA PHE A 213 16.51 14.19 10.49
C PHE A 213 15.08 14.01 10.99
N LEU A 214 14.58 14.89 11.88
CA LEU A 214 13.21 14.88 12.33
C LEU A 214 12.26 15.68 11.42
N TRP A 215 12.75 16.32 10.37
CA TRP A 215 11.90 17.05 9.43
C TRP A 215 10.95 16.12 8.65
N ASP A 216 11.42 14.92 8.31
CA ASP A 216 10.61 13.89 7.66
C ASP A 216 9.68 13.14 8.64
N GLY A 217 9.69 13.55 9.91
CA GLY A 217 8.93 12.87 10.95
C GLY A 217 9.62 11.57 11.42
N ILE A 218 8.96 10.87 12.35
CA ILE A 218 9.40 9.56 12.78
C ILE A 218 8.70 8.52 11.91
N GLY A 219 9.47 7.85 11.05
CA GLY A 219 8.94 6.81 10.16
C GLY A 219 8.30 5.65 10.92
N LEU A 220 7.34 4.98 10.26
CA LEU A 220 6.64 3.82 10.85
C LEU A 220 7.62 2.68 11.20
N VAL A 221 8.65 2.48 10.38
CA VAL A 221 9.64 1.40 10.53
C VAL A 221 10.47 1.54 11.82
N PRO A 222 11.09 2.69 12.15
CA PRO A 222 11.77 2.89 13.42
C PRO A 222 10.84 2.71 14.63
N ILE A 223 9.59 3.18 14.53
CA ILE A 223 8.60 3.03 15.60
C ILE A 223 8.29 1.55 15.83
N THR A 224 7.99 0.80 14.78
CA THR A 224 7.65 -0.62 14.92
C THR A 224 8.83 -1.43 15.42
N ILE A 225 10.04 -1.21 14.90
CA ILE A 225 11.23 -1.88 15.42
C ILE A 225 11.45 -1.55 16.90
N GLY A 226 11.31 -0.27 17.29
CA GLY A 226 11.52 0.14 18.67
C GLY A 226 10.47 -0.42 19.66
N PHE A 227 9.25 -0.73 19.19
CA PHE A 227 8.23 -1.34 20.06
C PHE A 227 8.29 -2.87 20.13
N PHE A 228 8.84 -3.53 19.11
CA PHE A 228 8.88 -5.00 19.03
C PHE A 228 10.28 -5.60 19.25
N ALA A 229 11.33 -4.79 19.35
CA ALA A 229 12.69 -5.20 19.69
C ALA A 229 12.89 -5.25 21.21
#